data_50df294c0b6a8a7b90ad0b037c5bbced
#
_entry.id   50df294c0b6a8a7b90ad0b037c5bbced
#
_cell.length_a   1.000
_cell.length_b   1.000
_cell.length_c   1.000
_cell.angle_alpha   90.00
_cell.angle_beta   90.00
_cell.angle_gamma   90.00
#
_symmetry.space_group_name_H-M   'P 1'
#
loop_
_entity.id
_entity.type
_entity.pdbx_description
1 polymer ?
#
loop_
_entity_poly.entity_id
_entity_poly.type
_entity_poly.pdbx_seq_one_letter_code
_entity_poly.pdbx_strand_id
1 'polypeptide(L)'
;MLDVWATAEAADRHPDVIATAAGAGLRVRQATAEVLAVLTDTVASQGIVAVVEHLDVPLTDVVTREARLLVVLSQVRDPGNAGTVLRVADAAGADAVVVTSSSVDVYNPKTVRSTAGSLFHTPVVTGVGLPEVTELARARGLQVLAADAHPPAHDLHVPWDTGLDLSARTAWVFGNEAWGLPEADRSECDAAVAIPLYGRAESLNLASAASICIYESARSMHP
;
A
#
# COMPACT_ATOMS: atom_id res chain seq x y z
N MET A 1 -8.60 -16.81 -7.40
CA MET A 1 -7.64 -17.87 -7.02
C MET A 1 -7.75 -18.99 -8.03
N LEU A 2 -6.63 -19.55 -8.49
CA LEU A 2 -6.58 -20.53 -9.59
C LEU A 2 -6.32 -21.96 -9.10
N ASP A 3 -5.31 -22.14 -8.27
CA ASP A 3 -4.89 -23.44 -7.74
C ASP A 3 -4.34 -23.31 -6.31
N VAL A 4 -4.43 -24.40 -5.53
CA VAL A 4 -3.84 -24.48 -4.19
C VAL A 4 -2.97 -25.75 -4.13
N TRP A 5 -1.78 -25.61 -3.59
CA TRP A 5 -0.89 -26.75 -3.28
C TRP A 5 -0.66 -26.81 -1.78
N ALA A 6 -0.69 -28.01 -1.23
CA ALA A 6 -0.43 -28.23 0.20
C ALA A 6 0.41 -29.49 0.43
N THR A 7 1.26 -29.45 1.45
CA THR A 7 1.85 -30.68 1.98
C THR A 7 0.78 -31.46 2.78
N ALA A 8 0.95 -32.77 2.92
CA ALA A 8 0.04 -33.58 3.73
C ALA A 8 -0.04 -33.06 5.17
N GLU A 9 1.11 -32.75 5.77
CA GLU A 9 1.20 -32.21 7.13
C GLU A 9 0.47 -30.83 7.28
N ALA A 10 0.62 -29.94 6.30
CA ALA A 10 -0.05 -28.65 6.34
C ALA A 10 -1.56 -28.77 6.10
N ALA A 11 -1.99 -29.69 5.24
CA ALA A 11 -3.41 -29.97 5.04
C ALA A 11 -4.07 -30.51 6.34
N ASP A 12 -3.38 -31.39 7.08
CA ASP A 12 -3.84 -31.88 8.36
C ASP A 12 -3.85 -30.80 9.46
N ARG A 13 -2.91 -29.87 9.42
CA ARG A 13 -2.80 -28.75 10.37
C ARG A 13 -3.84 -27.66 10.13
N HIS A 14 -4.25 -27.46 8.88
CA HIS A 14 -5.16 -26.39 8.45
C HIS A 14 -6.35 -26.94 7.62
N PRO A 15 -7.16 -27.86 8.20
CA PRO A 15 -8.26 -28.51 7.47
C PRO A 15 -9.35 -27.51 7.04
N ASP A 16 -9.50 -26.41 7.78
CA ASP A 16 -10.42 -25.31 7.48
C ASP A 16 -10.05 -24.60 6.18
N VAL A 17 -8.75 -24.31 5.95
CA VAL A 17 -8.25 -23.70 4.72
C VAL A 17 -8.49 -24.63 3.52
N ILE A 18 -8.21 -25.92 3.68
CA ILE A 18 -8.43 -26.94 2.63
C ILE A 18 -9.92 -27.06 2.30
N ALA A 19 -10.78 -27.11 3.33
CA ALA A 19 -12.23 -27.19 3.14
C ALA A 19 -12.80 -25.94 2.46
N THR A 20 -12.31 -24.76 2.85
CA THR A 20 -12.69 -23.48 2.21
C THR A 20 -12.29 -23.45 0.73
N ALA A 21 -11.08 -23.85 0.41
CA ALA A 21 -10.61 -23.93 -0.97
C ALA A 21 -11.44 -24.90 -1.80
N ALA A 22 -11.71 -26.10 -1.28
CA ALA A 22 -12.54 -27.11 -1.96
C ALA A 22 -13.97 -26.63 -2.13
N GLY A 23 -14.57 -25.97 -1.10
CA GLY A 23 -15.90 -25.41 -1.14
C GLY A 23 -16.04 -24.29 -2.17
N ALA A 24 -14.96 -23.56 -2.46
CA ALA A 24 -14.89 -22.56 -3.52
C ALA A 24 -14.63 -23.18 -4.93
N GLY A 25 -14.64 -24.51 -5.04
CA GLY A 25 -14.40 -25.21 -6.30
C GLY A 25 -12.94 -25.23 -6.76
N LEU A 26 -12.01 -24.86 -5.90
CA LEU A 26 -10.59 -24.85 -6.22
C LEU A 26 -10.00 -26.25 -6.16
N ARG A 27 -9.04 -26.48 -7.06
CA ARG A 27 -8.30 -27.74 -7.05
C ARG A 27 -7.18 -27.67 -5.99
N VAL A 28 -7.31 -28.46 -4.93
CA VAL A 28 -6.25 -28.64 -3.94
C VAL A 28 -5.35 -29.80 -4.40
N ARG A 29 -4.08 -29.51 -4.63
CA ARG A 29 -3.07 -30.49 -5.08
C ARG A 29 -2.11 -30.78 -3.94
N GLN A 30 -1.80 -32.05 -3.74
CA GLN A 30 -0.75 -32.45 -2.81
C GLN A 30 0.63 -32.22 -3.45
N ALA A 31 1.55 -31.66 -2.67
CA ALA A 31 2.94 -31.42 -3.06
C ALA A 31 3.88 -31.72 -1.89
N THR A 32 5.17 -31.97 -2.20
CA THR A 32 6.20 -32.11 -1.17
C THR A 32 6.73 -30.73 -0.76
N ALA A 33 7.41 -30.67 0.39
CA ALA A 33 8.01 -29.41 0.87
C ALA A 33 9.05 -28.86 -0.13
N GLU A 34 9.81 -29.75 -0.80
CA GLU A 34 10.80 -29.37 -1.80
C GLU A 34 10.14 -28.70 -3.02
N VAL A 35 9.01 -29.24 -3.47
CA VAL A 35 8.25 -28.64 -4.59
C VAL A 35 7.72 -27.26 -4.19
N LEU A 36 7.16 -27.11 -2.98
CA LEU A 36 6.68 -25.82 -2.50
C LEU A 36 7.80 -24.80 -2.33
N ALA A 37 8.99 -25.20 -1.89
CA ALA A 37 10.15 -24.35 -1.75
C ALA A 37 10.57 -23.76 -3.11
N VAL A 38 10.52 -24.56 -4.18
CA VAL A 38 10.80 -24.09 -5.55
C VAL A 38 9.73 -23.11 -6.04
N LEU A 39 8.45 -23.37 -5.72
CA LEU A 39 7.33 -22.52 -6.17
C LEU A 39 7.29 -21.13 -5.49
N THR A 40 7.82 -21.03 -4.27
CA THR A 40 7.66 -19.82 -3.45
C THR A 40 8.93 -18.99 -3.27
N ASP A 41 10.07 -19.49 -3.73
CA ASP A 41 11.37 -18.87 -3.47
C ASP A 41 11.59 -18.53 -1.97
N THR A 42 11.10 -19.40 -1.09
CA THR A 42 11.23 -19.26 0.36
C THR A 42 11.88 -20.50 0.98
N VAL A 43 12.83 -20.28 1.88
CA VAL A 43 13.53 -21.34 2.61
C VAL A 43 12.60 -22.10 3.58
N ALA A 44 11.55 -21.43 4.07
CA ALA A 44 10.60 -21.97 5.03
C ALA A 44 9.16 -21.67 4.60
N SER A 45 8.59 -22.53 3.75
CA SER A 45 7.16 -22.49 3.42
C SER A 45 6.34 -23.00 4.61
N GLN A 46 5.16 -22.42 4.84
CA GLN A 46 4.19 -22.93 5.81
C GLN A 46 3.45 -24.19 5.31
N GLY A 47 3.80 -24.65 4.13
CA GLY A 47 3.27 -25.88 3.55
C GLY A 47 1.98 -25.72 2.76
N ILE A 48 1.48 -24.51 2.59
CA ILE A 48 0.35 -24.19 1.69
C ILE A 48 0.76 -23.04 0.77
N VAL A 49 0.50 -23.21 -0.52
CA VAL A 49 0.77 -22.22 -1.57
C VAL A 49 -0.47 -22.09 -2.44
N ALA A 50 -0.85 -20.85 -2.75
CA ALA A 50 -1.93 -20.58 -3.67
C ALA A 50 -1.43 -19.77 -4.86
N VAL A 51 -1.91 -20.09 -6.06
CA VAL A 51 -1.80 -19.24 -7.25
C VAL A 51 -3.07 -18.42 -7.38
N VAL A 52 -2.90 -17.13 -7.50
CA VAL A 52 -4.01 -16.18 -7.63
C VAL A 52 -3.82 -15.33 -8.89
N GLU A 53 -4.91 -14.82 -9.42
CA GLU A 53 -4.86 -13.77 -10.43
C GLU A 53 -4.41 -12.46 -9.78
N HIS A 54 -3.91 -11.53 -10.59
CA HIS A 54 -3.66 -10.17 -10.12
C HIS A 54 -4.97 -9.56 -9.60
N LEU A 55 -4.85 -8.72 -8.60
CA LEU A 55 -5.99 -8.15 -7.86
C LEU A 55 -6.23 -6.69 -8.19
N ASP A 56 -5.44 -6.13 -9.13
CA ASP A 56 -5.53 -4.71 -9.48
C ASP A 56 -6.91 -4.37 -10.02
N VAL A 57 -7.33 -3.19 -9.65
CA VAL A 57 -8.58 -2.59 -10.12
C VAL A 57 -8.28 -1.31 -10.90
N PRO A 58 -9.16 -0.88 -11.82
CA PRO A 58 -9.01 0.39 -12.50
C PRO A 58 -8.98 1.58 -11.54
N LEU A 59 -8.17 2.59 -11.84
CA LEU A 59 -8.06 3.82 -11.04
C LEU A 59 -9.43 4.50 -10.85
N THR A 60 -10.26 4.48 -11.87
CA THR A 60 -11.60 5.08 -11.86
C THR A 60 -12.57 4.44 -10.87
N ASP A 61 -12.33 3.18 -10.53
CA ASP A 61 -13.21 2.40 -9.65
C ASP A 61 -12.94 2.73 -8.17
N VAL A 62 -11.75 3.20 -7.84
CA VAL A 62 -11.33 3.54 -6.48
C VAL A 62 -11.27 5.04 -6.23
N VAL A 63 -10.94 5.86 -7.22
CA VAL A 63 -10.95 7.32 -7.10
C VAL A 63 -12.34 7.84 -7.41
N THR A 64 -13.26 7.59 -6.50
CA THR A 64 -14.66 7.97 -6.62
C THR A 64 -14.98 9.27 -5.85
N ARG A 65 -16.24 9.70 -5.91
CA ARG A 65 -16.72 10.85 -5.10
C ARG A 65 -16.86 10.51 -3.63
N GLU A 66 -16.92 9.26 -3.27
CA GLU A 66 -17.04 8.73 -1.91
C GLU A 66 -15.68 8.44 -1.28
N ALA A 67 -14.63 8.24 -2.09
CA ALA A 67 -13.28 7.99 -1.59
C ALA A 67 -12.81 9.13 -0.68
N ARG A 68 -12.26 8.78 0.49
CA ARG A 68 -11.84 9.73 1.52
C ARG A 68 -10.34 9.74 1.72
N LEU A 69 -9.70 8.58 1.66
CA LEU A 69 -8.27 8.41 1.92
C LEU A 69 -7.64 7.50 0.88
N LEU A 70 -6.77 8.06 0.06
CA LEU A 70 -5.96 7.32 -0.90
C LEU A 70 -4.48 7.38 -0.49
N VAL A 71 -3.76 6.30 -0.73
CA VAL A 71 -2.32 6.20 -0.51
C VAL A 71 -1.64 5.96 -1.84
N VAL A 72 -0.73 6.85 -2.24
CA VAL A 72 -0.04 6.80 -3.53
C VAL A 72 1.45 6.61 -3.29
N LEU A 73 2.01 5.54 -3.84
CA LEU A 73 3.44 5.25 -3.82
C LEU A 73 4.04 5.64 -5.17
N SER A 74 4.89 6.70 -5.17
CA SER A 74 5.59 7.16 -6.37
C SER A 74 7.08 6.91 -6.24
N GLN A 75 7.65 6.16 -7.20
CA GLN A 75 9.07 5.80 -7.27
C GLN A 75 9.61 5.03 -6.05
N VAL A 76 8.75 4.38 -5.29
CA VAL A 76 9.13 3.51 -4.16
C VAL A 76 9.83 2.26 -4.68
N ARG A 77 11.03 1.96 -4.18
CA ARG A 77 11.89 0.89 -4.68
C ARG A 77 12.01 -0.31 -3.75
N ASP A 78 11.91 -0.12 -2.43
CA ASP A 78 11.99 -1.24 -1.49
C ASP A 78 10.66 -1.98 -1.36
N PRO A 79 10.63 -3.29 -1.71
CA PRO A 79 9.41 -4.10 -1.62
C PRO A 79 8.89 -4.23 -0.18
N GLY A 80 9.76 -4.18 0.82
CA GLY A 80 9.40 -4.24 2.23
C GLY A 80 8.63 -3.00 2.68
N ASN A 81 9.11 -1.82 2.30
CA ASN A 81 8.43 -0.56 2.58
C ASN A 81 7.07 -0.50 1.85
N ALA A 82 7.03 -0.85 0.57
CA ALA A 82 5.77 -0.86 -0.20
C ALA A 82 4.70 -1.73 0.48
N GLY A 83 5.04 -2.97 0.85
CA GLY A 83 4.10 -3.85 1.52
C GLY A 83 3.73 -3.40 2.94
N THR A 84 4.66 -2.78 3.67
CA THR A 84 4.36 -2.21 4.99
C THR A 84 3.41 -1.01 4.88
N VAL A 85 3.60 -0.13 3.89
CA VAL A 85 2.67 1.00 3.66
C VAL A 85 1.29 0.49 3.27
N LEU A 86 1.20 -0.55 2.43
CA LEU A 86 -0.08 -1.17 2.08
C LEU A 86 -0.80 -1.71 3.32
N ARG A 87 -0.06 -2.36 4.24
CA ARG A 87 -0.61 -2.82 5.51
C ARG A 87 -1.07 -1.69 6.42
N VAL A 88 -0.35 -0.57 6.43
CA VAL A 88 -0.75 0.63 7.19
C VAL A 88 -2.02 1.25 6.58
N ALA A 89 -2.11 1.32 5.26
CA ALA A 89 -3.28 1.82 4.55
C ALA A 89 -4.53 0.99 4.88
N ASP A 90 -4.43 -0.35 4.85
CA ASP A 90 -5.49 -1.27 5.27
C ASP A 90 -5.93 -0.99 6.72
N ALA A 91 -4.97 -0.94 7.65
CA ALA A 91 -5.25 -0.71 9.07
C ALA A 91 -5.88 0.67 9.36
N ALA A 92 -5.60 1.66 8.54
CA ALA A 92 -6.15 3.01 8.64
C ALA A 92 -7.49 3.18 7.92
N GLY A 93 -7.96 2.16 7.21
CA GLY A 93 -9.21 2.20 6.44
C GLY A 93 -9.09 3.05 5.18
N ALA A 94 -7.93 3.08 4.53
CA ALA A 94 -7.78 3.73 3.24
C ALA A 94 -8.62 3.03 2.16
N ASP A 95 -9.22 3.80 1.27
CA ASP A 95 -10.09 3.28 0.21
C ASP A 95 -9.30 2.52 -0.86
N ALA A 96 -8.05 2.91 -1.11
CA ALA A 96 -7.15 2.21 -2.03
C ALA A 96 -5.69 2.60 -1.83
N VAL A 97 -4.80 1.73 -2.34
CA VAL A 97 -3.38 2.02 -2.54
C VAL A 97 -3.08 2.06 -4.04
N VAL A 98 -2.49 3.14 -4.50
CA VAL A 98 -2.02 3.31 -5.88
C VAL A 98 -0.50 3.16 -5.90
N VAL A 99 0.00 2.20 -6.66
CA VAL A 99 1.43 1.97 -6.87
C VAL A 99 1.75 2.38 -8.31
N THR A 100 2.39 3.55 -8.46
CA THR A 100 2.68 4.08 -9.80
C THR A 100 3.60 3.17 -10.60
N SER A 101 3.55 3.27 -11.92
CA SER A 101 4.37 2.48 -12.85
C SER A 101 5.88 2.63 -12.64
N SER A 102 6.31 3.69 -11.96
CA SER A 102 7.71 3.94 -11.58
C SER A 102 8.13 3.28 -10.26
N SER A 103 7.21 2.60 -9.56
CA SER A 103 7.45 1.94 -8.27
C SER A 103 7.72 0.44 -8.42
N VAL A 104 8.08 -0.21 -7.31
CA VAL A 104 8.28 -1.65 -7.24
C VAL A 104 6.99 -2.41 -7.56
N ASP A 105 7.14 -3.60 -8.14
CA ASP A 105 6.02 -4.51 -8.38
C ASP A 105 5.37 -4.94 -7.05
N VAL A 106 4.08 -4.65 -6.92
CA VAL A 106 3.29 -5.00 -5.73
C VAL A 106 3.15 -6.52 -5.57
N TYR A 107 3.24 -7.26 -6.66
CA TYR A 107 3.19 -8.74 -6.66
C TYR A 107 4.55 -9.39 -6.45
N ASN A 108 5.62 -8.60 -6.28
CA ASN A 108 6.91 -9.14 -5.85
C ASN A 108 6.73 -9.95 -4.55
N PRO A 109 7.25 -11.19 -4.45
CA PRO A 109 7.04 -12.05 -3.28
C PRO A 109 7.43 -11.42 -1.95
N LYS A 110 8.43 -10.53 -1.92
CA LYS A 110 8.82 -9.79 -0.72
C LYS A 110 7.76 -8.74 -0.36
N THR A 111 7.19 -8.04 -1.35
CA THR A 111 6.07 -7.10 -1.14
C THR A 111 4.87 -7.85 -0.58
N VAL A 112 4.42 -8.89 -1.27
CA VAL A 112 3.26 -9.71 -0.85
C VAL A 112 3.40 -10.18 0.59
N ARG A 113 4.57 -10.71 0.98
CA ARG A 113 4.81 -11.16 2.36
C ARG A 113 4.74 -10.01 3.38
N SER A 114 5.28 -8.84 3.04
CA SER A 114 5.30 -7.70 3.97
C SER A 114 3.93 -7.05 4.15
N THR A 115 2.97 -7.30 3.27
CA THR A 115 1.57 -6.86 3.46
C THR A 115 0.85 -7.62 4.57
N ALA A 116 1.34 -8.81 4.96
CA ALA A 116 0.70 -9.67 5.97
C ALA A 116 -0.79 -9.96 5.70
N GLY A 117 -1.19 -10.02 4.42
CA GLY A 117 -2.57 -10.29 3.99
C GLY A 117 -3.35 -9.06 3.53
N SER A 118 -2.93 -7.84 3.86
CA SER A 118 -3.64 -6.61 3.51
C SER A 118 -3.81 -6.39 2.00
N LEU A 119 -2.95 -7.00 1.17
CA LEU A 119 -3.10 -7.01 -0.28
C LEU A 119 -4.45 -7.60 -0.74
N PHE A 120 -5.07 -8.45 0.07
CA PHE A 120 -6.36 -9.09 -0.23
C PHE A 120 -7.56 -8.33 0.35
N HIS A 121 -7.32 -7.28 1.14
CA HIS A 121 -8.36 -6.47 1.78
C HIS A 121 -8.52 -5.11 1.12
N THR A 122 -7.41 -4.48 0.76
CA THR A 122 -7.38 -3.11 0.24
C THR A 122 -7.26 -3.15 -1.28
N PRO A 123 -8.14 -2.46 -2.04
CA PRO A 123 -8.02 -2.31 -3.48
C PRO A 123 -6.65 -1.72 -3.86
N VAL A 124 -6.01 -2.30 -4.87
CA VAL A 124 -4.72 -1.84 -5.36
C VAL A 124 -4.82 -1.47 -6.83
N VAL A 125 -4.26 -0.32 -7.20
CA VAL A 125 -4.11 0.13 -8.58
C VAL A 125 -2.63 0.10 -8.94
N THR A 126 -2.31 -0.44 -10.11
CA THR A 126 -0.93 -0.47 -10.64
C THR A 126 -0.87 0.08 -12.05
N GLY A 127 0.33 0.34 -12.55
CA GLY A 127 0.57 0.67 -13.95
C GLY A 127 0.16 2.07 -14.40
N VAL A 128 -0.26 2.94 -13.47
CA VAL A 128 -0.66 4.34 -13.75
C VAL A 128 0.47 5.32 -13.45
N GLY A 129 0.45 6.49 -14.09
CA GLY A 129 1.37 7.59 -13.81
C GLY A 129 0.85 8.47 -12.67
N LEU A 130 1.76 9.14 -11.95
CA LEU A 130 1.36 10.09 -10.89
C LEU A 130 0.45 11.23 -11.42
N PRO A 131 0.70 11.87 -12.57
CA PRO A 131 -0.18 12.92 -13.10
C PRO A 131 -1.62 12.45 -13.31
N GLU A 132 -1.83 11.23 -13.81
CA GLU A 132 -3.16 10.66 -14.00
C GLU A 132 -3.91 10.51 -12.66
N VAL A 133 -3.19 10.06 -11.62
CA VAL A 133 -3.76 9.89 -10.27
C VAL A 133 -4.14 11.23 -9.67
N THR A 134 -3.25 12.22 -9.73
CA THR A 134 -3.46 13.55 -9.12
C THR A 134 -4.57 14.32 -9.82
N GLU A 135 -4.62 14.26 -11.16
CA GLU A 135 -5.69 14.87 -11.94
C GLU A 135 -7.06 14.29 -11.57
N LEU A 136 -7.18 12.96 -11.54
CA LEU A 136 -8.44 12.32 -11.19
C LEU A 136 -8.83 12.58 -9.74
N ALA A 137 -7.87 12.53 -8.80
CA ALA A 137 -8.11 12.82 -7.38
C ALA A 137 -8.72 14.21 -7.19
N ARG A 138 -8.11 15.24 -7.80
CA ARG A 138 -8.63 16.62 -7.77
C ARG A 138 -10.01 16.73 -8.41
N ALA A 139 -10.22 16.10 -9.57
CA ALA A 139 -11.53 16.09 -10.23
C ALA A 139 -12.63 15.44 -9.38
N ARG A 140 -12.27 14.61 -8.41
CA ARG A 140 -13.17 13.99 -7.43
C ARG A 140 -13.23 14.74 -6.10
N GLY A 141 -12.48 15.81 -5.93
CA GLY A 141 -12.48 16.66 -4.75
C GLY A 141 -11.61 16.16 -3.60
N LEU A 142 -10.59 15.36 -3.89
CA LEU A 142 -9.52 15.05 -2.92
C LEU A 142 -8.43 16.12 -3.04
N GLN A 143 -7.90 16.56 -1.92
CA GLN A 143 -6.61 17.24 -1.90
C GLN A 143 -5.48 16.22 -2.10
N VAL A 144 -4.42 16.62 -2.76
CA VAL A 144 -3.24 15.78 -3.02
C VAL A 144 -2.08 16.30 -2.21
N LEU A 145 -1.63 15.54 -1.22
CA LEU A 145 -0.59 15.94 -0.27
C LEU A 145 0.69 15.12 -0.47
N ALA A 146 1.81 15.81 -0.66
CA ALA A 146 3.14 15.18 -0.68
C ALA A 146 3.67 15.00 0.75
N ALA A 147 4.04 13.80 1.14
CA ALA A 147 4.81 13.58 2.37
C ALA A 147 6.29 13.91 2.08
N ASP A 148 6.66 15.17 2.25
CA ASP A 148 7.98 15.69 1.89
C ASP A 148 8.39 16.83 2.83
N ALA A 149 9.63 16.77 3.33
CA ALA A 149 10.17 17.76 4.25
C ALA A 149 10.89 18.94 3.56
N HIS A 150 11.06 18.92 2.22
CA HIS A 150 11.70 20.03 1.52
C HIS A 150 10.79 21.27 1.49
N PRO A 151 11.31 22.46 1.83
CA PRO A 151 10.53 23.70 1.80
C PRO A 151 10.06 24.09 0.38
N PRO A 152 8.89 24.75 0.24
CA PRO A 152 7.94 25.02 1.32
C PRO A 152 7.12 23.79 1.69
N ALA A 153 6.99 23.50 3.00
CA ALA A 153 6.19 22.40 3.51
C ALA A 153 5.42 22.82 4.75
N HIS A 154 4.17 22.34 4.88
CA HIS A 154 3.36 22.51 6.09
C HIS A 154 3.80 21.54 7.18
N ASP A 155 3.74 21.99 8.44
CA ASP A 155 3.98 21.09 9.57
C ASP A 155 2.74 20.20 9.81
N LEU A 156 2.93 18.89 9.84
CA LEU A 156 1.85 17.93 10.05
C LEU A 156 1.15 18.10 11.41
N HIS A 157 1.88 18.54 12.45
CA HIS A 157 1.37 18.63 13.81
C HIS A 157 0.70 19.98 14.14
N VAL A 158 0.83 20.97 13.25
CA VAL A 158 0.16 22.28 13.39
C VAL A 158 -0.57 22.68 12.09
N PRO A 159 -1.41 21.79 11.55
CA PRO A 159 -2.03 21.99 10.24
C PRO A 159 -2.96 23.21 10.19
N TRP A 160 -3.59 23.57 11.34
CA TRP A 160 -4.50 24.70 11.47
C TRP A 160 -3.83 26.07 11.27
N ASP A 161 -2.52 26.19 11.56
CA ASP A 161 -1.79 27.44 11.35
C ASP A 161 -1.51 27.73 9.87
N THR A 162 -1.61 26.71 9.04
CA THR A 162 -1.26 26.76 7.61
C THR A 162 -2.46 26.61 6.68
N GLY A 163 -3.67 26.40 7.24
CA GLY A 163 -4.89 26.15 6.48
C GLY A 163 -5.00 24.74 5.92
N LEU A 164 -4.12 23.82 6.34
CA LEU A 164 -4.18 22.41 5.97
C LEU A 164 -5.29 21.71 6.77
N ASP A 165 -6.21 21.04 6.12
CA ASP A 165 -7.28 20.26 6.74
C ASP A 165 -7.04 18.75 6.55
N LEU A 166 -6.57 18.07 7.58
CA LEU A 166 -6.34 16.63 7.57
C LEU A 166 -7.63 15.81 7.67
N SER A 167 -8.76 16.43 8.00
CA SER A 167 -10.08 15.78 7.96
C SER A 167 -10.71 15.78 6.57
N ALA A 168 -10.18 16.62 5.67
CA ALA A 168 -10.61 16.65 4.27
C ALA A 168 -10.19 15.36 3.55
N ARG A 169 -10.91 15.07 2.48
CA ARG A 169 -10.63 13.92 1.60
C ARG A 169 -9.24 14.08 0.98
N THR A 170 -8.36 13.09 1.16
CA THR A 170 -6.93 13.23 0.89
C THR A 170 -6.36 12.06 0.09
N ALA A 171 -5.53 12.37 -0.89
CA ALA A 171 -4.59 11.45 -1.52
C ALA A 171 -3.18 11.79 -1.03
N TRP A 172 -2.59 10.93 -0.19
CA TRP A 172 -1.21 11.05 0.25
C TRP A 172 -0.25 10.48 -0.78
N VAL A 173 0.74 11.25 -1.19
CA VAL A 173 1.81 10.82 -2.09
C VAL A 173 3.11 10.64 -1.33
N PHE A 174 3.66 9.44 -1.39
CA PHE A 174 4.92 9.05 -0.76
C PHE A 174 5.97 8.75 -1.83
N GLY A 175 7.17 9.33 -1.65
CA GLY A 175 8.28 9.22 -2.59
C GLY A 175 9.28 8.13 -2.24
N ASN A 176 10.43 8.20 -2.90
CA ASN A 176 11.54 7.27 -2.72
C ASN A 176 12.22 7.45 -1.35
N GLU A 177 12.77 6.35 -0.82
CA GLU A 177 13.41 6.31 0.49
C GLU A 177 14.73 7.10 0.56
N ALA A 178 15.42 7.27 -0.57
CA ALA A 178 16.74 7.89 -0.62
C ALA A 178 16.70 9.38 -1.00
N TRP A 179 15.78 9.77 -1.91
CA TRP A 179 15.73 11.14 -2.43
C TRP A 179 14.36 11.81 -2.33
N GLY A 180 13.39 11.16 -1.69
CA GLY A 180 12.04 11.69 -1.53
C GLY A 180 11.26 11.74 -2.85
N LEU A 181 10.47 12.77 -3.04
CA LEU A 181 9.75 13.04 -4.28
C LEU A 181 10.59 13.94 -5.18
N PRO A 182 10.81 13.57 -6.47
CA PRO A 182 11.37 14.49 -7.45
C PRO A 182 10.51 15.75 -7.56
N GLU A 183 11.13 16.88 -7.94
CA GLU A 183 10.41 18.15 -8.10
C GLU A 183 9.22 18.04 -9.05
N ALA A 184 9.32 17.25 -10.11
CA ALA A 184 8.23 17.00 -11.04
C ALA A 184 7.03 16.33 -10.34
N ASP A 185 7.28 15.32 -9.51
CA ASP A 185 6.22 14.61 -8.77
C ASP A 185 5.65 15.49 -7.65
N ARG A 186 6.51 16.28 -7.01
CA ARG A 186 6.11 17.20 -5.96
C ARG A 186 5.22 18.33 -6.49
N SER A 187 5.51 18.84 -7.67
CA SER A 187 4.70 19.89 -8.35
C SER A 187 3.32 19.39 -8.77
N GLU A 188 3.14 18.07 -8.84
CA GLU A 188 1.82 17.44 -9.04
C GLU A 188 0.97 17.42 -7.75
N CYS A 189 1.49 17.84 -6.60
CA CYS A 189 0.75 17.85 -5.35
C CYS A 189 0.28 19.26 -5.00
N ASP A 190 -0.83 19.38 -4.25
CA ASP A 190 -1.41 20.68 -3.86
C ASP A 190 -0.58 21.34 -2.75
N ALA A 191 0.02 20.50 -1.89
CA ALA A 191 0.90 20.93 -0.82
C ALA A 191 1.91 19.85 -0.42
N ALA A 192 3.06 20.27 0.07
CA ALA A 192 3.99 19.39 0.77
C ALA A 192 3.74 19.47 2.30
N VAL A 193 3.85 18.34 2.97
CA VAL A 193 3.63 18.22 4.43
C VAL A 193 4.82 17.50 5.04
N ALA A 194 5.44 18.16 6.01
CA ALA A 194 6.59 17.66 6.74
C ALA A 194 6.18 17.09 8.10
N ILE A 195 6.75 15.95 8.46
CA ILE A 195 6.70 15.43 9.83
C ILE A 195 7.83 16.11 10.61
N PRO A 196 7.56 16.84 11.69
CA PRO A 196 8.61 17.49 12.47
C PRO A 196 9.52 16.46 13.15
N LEU A 197 10.82 16.67 13.05
CA LEU A 197 11.82 15.82 13.66
C LEU A 197 12.40 16.53 14.91
N TYR A 198 12.22 15.94 16.07
CA TYR A 198 12.67 16.51 17.35
C TYR A 198 14.05 16.00 17.81
N GLY A 199 14.60 15.03 17.10
CA GLY A 199 15.88 14.39 17.39
C GLY A 199 16.99 14.81 16.45
N ARG A 200 17.99 13.92 16.27
CA ARG A 200 19.15 14.13 15.40
C ARG A 200 19.04 13.38 14.07
N ALA A 201 17.98 12.63 13.83
CA ALA A 201 17.74 11.97 12.56
C ALA A 201 17.42 13.01 11.48
N GLU A 202 17.91 12.80 10.27
CA GLU A 202 17.66 13.68 9.12
C GLU A 202 16.36 13.32 8.39
N SER A 203 15.90 12.08 8.54
CA SER A 203 14.67 11.58 7.91
C SER A 203 14.10 10.38 8.67
N LEU A 204 12.86 10.01 8.35
CA LEU A 204 12.22 8.77 8.78
C LEU A 204 12.29 7.73 7.63
N ASN A 205 12.27 6.45 8.00
CA ASN A 205 11.97 5.40 7.04
C ASN A 205 10.60 5.68 6.39
N LEU A 206 10.46 5.36 5.09
CA LEU A 206 9.24 5.61 4.33
C LEU A 206 7.99 5.04 5.01
N ALA A 207 8.01 3.78 5.45
CA ALA A 207 6.84 3.16 6.06
C ALA A 207 6.49 3.82 7.41
N SER A 208 7.48 4.32 8.16
CA SER A 208 7.25 5.09 9.38
C SER A 208 6.60 6.44 9.08
N ALA A 209 7.12 7.17 8.09
CA ALA A 209 6.54 8.44 7.66
C ALA A 209 5.10 8.25 7.16
N ALA A 210 4.87 7.24 6.32
CA ALA A 210 3.55 6.90 5.82
C ALA A 210 2.58 6.55 6.97
N SER A 211 3.04 5.79 7.97
CA SER A 211 2.21 5.46 9.13
C SER A 211 1.73 6.70 9.87
N ILE A 212 2.60 7.67 10.08
CA ILE A 212 2.27 8.92 10.78
C ILE A 212 1.27 9.73 9.96
N CYS A 213 1.56 10.03 8.68
CA CYS A 213 0.70 10.84 7.82
C CYS A 213 -0.69 10.23 7.62
N ILE A 214 -0.74 8.93 7.31
CA ILE A 214 -1.98 8.20 7.06
C ILE A 214 -2.85 8.17 8.31
N TYR A 215 -2.28 7.87 9.48
CA TYR A 215 -3.03 7.81 10.74
C TYR A 215 -3.48 9.18 11.24
N GLU A 216 -2.73 10.26 11.01
CA GLU A 216 -3.20 11.62 11.33
C GLU A 216 -4.44 12.01 10.52
N SER A 217 -4.47 11.68 9.22
CA SER A 217 -5.68 11.87 8.41
C SER A 217 -6.81 10.94 8.86
N ALA A 218 -6.54 9.63 9.05
CA ALA A 218 -7.56 8.67 9.48
C ALA A 218 -8.19 9.10 10.82
N ARG A 219 -7.37 9.48 11.82
CA ARG A 219 -7.84 9.99 13.10
C ARG A 219 -8.71 11.24 12.97
N SER A 220 -8.33 12.15 12.07
CA SER A 220 -9.07 13.39 11.83
C SER A 220 -10.39 13.15 11.08
N MET A 221 -10.46 12.09 10.27
CA MET A 221 -11.66 11.69 9.54
C MET A 221 -12.65 10.86 10.39
N HIS A 222 -12.18 10.29 11.53
CA HIS A 222 -12.96 9.45 12.45
C HIS A 222 -12.89 10.02 13.88
N PRO A 223 -13.52 11.20 14.14
CA PRO A 223 -13.47 11.90 15.43
C PRO A 223 -14.19 11.14 16.56
#